data_b7b17c9baee2c59fd67eb8a360d00da0
#
_entry.id   b7b17c9baee2c59fd67eb8a360d00da0
#
_cell.length_a   1.000
_cell.length_b   1.000
_cell.length_c   1.000
_cell.angle_alpha   90.00
_cell.angle_beta   90.00
_cell.angle_gamma   90.00
#
_symmetry.space_group_name_H-M   'P 1'
#
loop_
_entity.id
_entity.type
_entity.pdbx_description
1 polymer ?
#
loop_
_entity_poly.entity_id
_entity_poly.type
_entity_poly.pdbx_seq_one_letter_code
_entity_poly.pdbx_strand_id
1 'polypeptide(L)'
;MAIEKMKLVKISGSLTKLYDLSARLCESECFHPDSAAKYISSSMGFVPFVDDNPYAGELSELRDIAKAAKFDLEFKSIEESDSDVDEKDASYLKDVEKKVIGLYEQRSSLLDQKAVCEGGIEKYSHFKGLGIDLDQVSQCEFVKIRFGHMPKESYEKLKTVFKDNPYVMFYPCSEDKTDYWGAYFAPSDKVNEIDGIFAFLLFEPFEVPGAAGTVEEVIEQIKKSIEIIKSQIKETDDKIRELWQTEHDHCNKIYSNLVYQNSLYELRSYALHNDKYFMFTGFIPEGSEKKFKKELKNVGEISVEISNPPHDGKTVVPVKLKKTPKLFKAFVDPYRFYVDMYLSLIHISEPTRR
;
A
#
# COMPACT_ATOMS: atom_id res chain seq x y z
N MET A 1 19.11 -27.64 -18.57
CA MET A 1 19.92 -26.63 -17.84
C MET A 1 20.85 -27.35 -16.90
N ALA A 2 22.12 -26.95 -16.81
CA ALA A 2 23.04 -27.59 -15.89
C ALA A 2 22.94 -26.92 -14.51
N ILE A 3 22.72 -27.74 -13.49
CA ILE A 3 22.68 -27.30 -12.09
C ILE A 3 24.12 -27.15 -11.59
N GLU A 4 24.42 -26.12 -10.86
CA GLU A 4 25.71 -25.92 -10.21
C GLU A 4 25.77 -26.75 -8.93
N LYS A 5 26.88 -27.46 -8.71
CA LYS A 5 27.08 -28.22 -7.47
C LYS A 5 27.32 -27.24 -6.34
N MET A 6 26.66 -27.46 -5.21
CA MET A 6 26.84 -26.68 -4.00
C MET A 6 27.72 -27.39 -3.01
N LYS A 7 28.50 -26.64 -2.25
CA LYS A 7 29.33 -27.11 -1.13
C LYS A 7 28.82 -26.56 0.17
N LEU A 8 28.83 -27.37 1.20
CA LEU A 8 28.52 -26.95 2.56
C LEU A 8 29.71 -26.21 3.16
N VAL A 9 29.48 -25.03 3.69
CA VAL A 9 30.50 -24.21 4.40
C VAL A 9 30.13 -24.10 5.84
N LYS A 10 31.10 -24.30 6.73
CA LYS A 10 31.01 -24.02 8.15
C LYS A 10 32.05 -22.96 8.47
N ILE A 11 31.64 -21.89 9.12
CA ILE A 11 32.51 -20.78 9.50
C ILE A 11 32.40 -20.60 11.00
N SER A 12 33.53 -20.60 11.71
CA SER A 12 33.57 -20.32 13.14
C SER A 12 34.64 -19.26 13.47
N GLY A 13 34.39 -18.44 14.46
CA GLY A 13 35.30 -17.39 14.86
C GLY A 13 34.90 -16.73 16.18
N SER A 14 35.70 -15.75 16.64
CA SER A 14 35.41 -14.96 17.81
C SER A 14 34.16 -14.08 17.58
N LEU A 15 33.29 -13.93 18.60
CA LEU A 15 32.12 -13.04 18.55
C LEU A 15 32.47 -11.61 18.13
N THR A 16 33.69 -11.13 18.46
CA THR A 16 34.17 -9.81 18.05
C THR A 16 34.26 -9.63 16.52
N LYS A 17 34.35 -10.75 15.78
CA LYS A 17 34.45 -10.78 14.31
C LYS A 17 33.09 -11.07 13.61
N LEU A 18 32.04 -11.20 14.37
CA LEU A 18 30.71 -11.55 13.82
C LEU A 18 30.21 -10.50 12.83
N TYR A 19 30.33 -9.22 13.17
CA TYR A 19 29.88 -8.11 12.32
C TYR A 19 30.70 -8.05 11.02
N ASP A 20 32.03 -8.03 11.12
CA ASP A 20 32.94 -8.00 9.97
C ASP A 20 32.68 -9.17 9.01
N LEU A 21 32.45 -10.37 9.58
CA LEU A 21 32.11 -11.55 8.78
C LEU A 21 30.75 -11.41 8.11
N SER A 22 29.73 -10.99 8.86
CA SER A 22 28.37 -10.85 8.30
C SER A 22 28.33 -9.86 7.14
N ALA A 23 29.05 -8.74 7.26
CA ALA A 23 29.21 -7.75 6.19
C ALA A 23 29.82 -8.41 4.92
N ARG A 24 30.92 -9.14 5.08
CA ARG A 24 31.57 -9.83 3.95
C ARG A 24 30.72 -10.95 3.33
N LEU A 25 29.93 -11.64 4.15
CA LEU A 25 28.99 -12.65 3.65
C LEU A 25 27.86 -12.05 2.82
N CYS A 26 27.31 -10.91 3.27
CA CYS A 26 26.30 -10.17 2.48
C CYS A 26 26.86 -9.66 1.15
N GLU A 27 28.10 -9.14 1.15
CA GLU A 27 28.76 -8.66 -0.08
C GLU A 27 29.14 -9.78 -1.05
N SER A 28 29.34 -11.00 -0.56
CA SER A 28 29.87 -12.12 -1.38
C SER A 28 28.92 -12.61 -2.47
N GLU A 29 27.63 -12.26 -2.41
CA GLU A 29 26.55 -12.67 -3.34
C GLU A 29 26.47 -14.18 -3.65
N CYS A 30 27.37 -14.98 -3.09
CA CYS A 30 27.46 -16.41 -3.37
C CYS A 30 27.16 -17.29 -2.16
N PHE A 31 27.06 -16.73 -0.97
CA PHE A 31 26.75 -17.46 0.25
C PHE A 31 25.24 -17.56 0.46
N HIS A 32 24.75 -18.78 0.61
CA HIS A 32 23.37 -19.10 0.94
C HIS A 32 23.33 -19.60 2.38
N PRO A 33 22.86 -18.79 3.34
CA PRO A 33 22.84 -19.17 4.75
C PRO A 33 21.85 -20.33 4.97
N ASP A 34 22.22 -21.23 5.87
CA ASP A 34 21.33 -22.26 6.42
C ASP A 34 21.51 -22.32 7.93
N SER A 35 20.47 -22.68 8.65
CA SER A 35 20.49 -22.70 10.11
C SER A 35 21.60 -23.61 10.64
N ALA A 36 22.54 -23.04 11.38
CA ALA A 36 23.64 -23.78 11.97
C ALA A 36 23.17 -24.86 12.96
N ALA A 37 21.98 -24.69 13.54
CA ALA A 37 21.38 -25.68 14.43
C ALA A 37 21.13 -27.05 13.79
N LYS A 38 21.01 -27.11 12.45
CA LYS A 38 20.85 -28.39 11.73
C LYS A 38 22.12 -29.24 11.70
N TYR A 39 23.29 -28.62 11.87
CA TYR A 39 24.60 -29.25 11.66
C TYR A 39 25.42 -29.41 12.91
N ILE A 40 24.95 -28.88 14.04
CA ILE A 40 25.69 -28.85 15.31
C ILE A 40 24.84 -29.50 16.38
N SER A 41 25.43 -30.42 17.12
CA SER A 41 24.76 -31.03 18.26
C SER A 41 24.64 -30.05 19.42
N SER A 42 23.49 -30.01 20.08
CA SER A 42 23.19 -29.17 21.25
C SER A 42 24.14 -29.33 22.44
N SER A 43 24.98 -30.36 22.43
CA SER A 43 25.95 -30.67 23.50
C SER A 43 27.15 -29.71 23.60
N MET A 44 27.33 -28.79 22.63
CA MET A 44 28.46 -27.85 22.59
C MET A 44 28.17 -26.49 23.24
N GLY A 45 27.00 -26.29 23.86
CA GLY A 45 26.67 -25.02 24.55
C GLY A 45 26.43 -23.83 23.59
N PHE A 46 26.21 -24.09 22.31
CA PHE A 46 25.84 -23.06 21.35
C PHE A 46 24.31 -22.86 21.33
N VAL A 47 23.89 -21.60 21.31
CA VAL A 47 22.49 -21.20 21.26
C VAL A 47 22.24 -20.28 20.05
N PRO A 48 21.03 -20.25 19.46
CA PRO A 48 20.71 -19.29 18.41
C PRO A 48 20.62 -17.88 18.97
N PHE A 49 20.86 -16.88 18.12
CA PHE A 49 20.53 -15.50 18.44
C PHE A 49 19.00 -15.33 18.42
N VAL A 50 18.42 -14.83 19.50
CA VAL A 50 16.96 -14.72 19.72
C VAL A 50 16.54 -13.25 19.83
N ASP A 51 17.45 -12.32 19.57
CA ASP A 51 17.17 -10.89 19.69
C ASP A 51 16.19 -10.42 18.60
N ASP A 52 15.27 -9.52 18.94
CA ASP A 52 14.37 -8.87 17.98
C ASP A 52 15.18 -7.96 17.05
N ASN A 53 14.83 -7.96 15.77
CA ASN A 53 15.49 -7.13 14.77
C ASN A 53 15.01 -5.67 14.90
N PRO A 54 15.84 -4.73 15.35
CA PRO A 54 15.44 -3.35 15.57
C PRO A 54 15.16 -2.59 14.26
N TYR A 55 15.77 -3.02 13.15
CA TYR A 55 15.68 -2.32 11.86
C TYR A 55 14.44 -2.71 11.04
N ALA A 56 13.81 -3.84 11.34
CA ALA A 56 12.68 -4.36 10.57
C ALA A 56 11.45 -3.43 10.65
N GLY A 57 11.21 -2.83 11.82
CA GLY A 57 10.11 -1.89 12.05
C GLY A 57 10.26 -0.63 11.20
N GLU A 58 11.41 0.04 11.31
CA GLU A 58 11.70 1.27 10.57
C GLU A 58 11.72 1.06 9.06
N LEU A 59 12.25 -0.09 8.60
CA LEU A 59 12.23 -0.46 7.19
C LEU A 59 10.81 -0.67 6.66
N SER A 60 9.93 -1.28 7.46
CA SER A 60 8.52 -1.45 7.11
C SER A 60 7.81 -0.10 7.03
N GLU A 61 8.02 0.77 8.03
CA GLU A 61 7.46 2.12 8.10
C GLU A 61 7.84 2.95 6.87
N LEU A 62 9.12 2.97 6.50
CA LEU A 62 9.60 3.68 5.31
C LEU A 62 9.00 3.14 4.01
N ARG A 63 8.85 1.81 3.89
CA ARG A 63 8.18 1.18 2.74
C ARG A 63 6.71 1.56 2.66
N ASP A 64 6.02 1.64 3.79
CA ASP A 64 4.61 2.01 3.85
C ASP A 64 4.41 3.49 3.47
N ILE A 65 5.30 4.38 3.92
CA ILE A 65 5.34 5.80 3.50
C ILE A 65 5.52 5.90 1.98
N ALA A 66 6.52 5.22 1.43
CA ALA A 66 6.80 5.25 0.00
C ALA A 66 5.62 4.69 -0.82
N LYS A 67 5.01 3.59 -0.38
CA LYS A 67 3.82 3.00 -1.01
C LYS A 67 2.62 3.95 -0.97
N ALA A 68 2.35 4.59 0.17
CA ALA A 68 1.30 5.59 0.31
C ALA A 68 1.55 6.77 -0.64
N ALA A 69 2.78 7.22 -0.74
CA ALA A 69 3.20 8.29 -1.63
C ALA A 69 3.31 7.87 -3.11
N LYS A 70 3.14 6.58 -3.43
CA LYS A 70 3.31 5.98 -4.77
C LYS A 70 4.70 6.22 -5.36
N PHE A 71 5.72 6.09 -4.53
CA PHE A 71 7.11 6.24 -4.93
C PHE A 71 7.87 4.92 -4.78
N ASP A 72 8.83 4.72 -5.68
CA ASP A 72 9.74 3.60 -5.63
C ASP A 72 11.01 3.99 -4.87
N LEU A 73 11.35 3.20 -3.85
CA LEU A 73 12.61 3.34 -3.13
C LEU A 73 13.71 2.59 -3.88
N GLU A 74 14.83 3.27 -4.11
CA GLU A 74 15.98 2.70 -4.80
C GLU A 74 17.07 2.34 -3.81
N PHE A 75 17.55 1.09 -3.88
CA PHE A 75 18.73 0.66 -3.14
C PHE A 75 19.99 1.17 -3.84
N LYS A 76 20.77 2.00 -3.16
CA LYS A 76 22.09 2.45 -3.59
C LYS A 76 23.15 1.68 -2.81
N SER A 77 24.26 1.30 -3.46
CA SER A 77 25.39 0.67 -2.78
C SER A 77 25.91 1.56 -1.65
N ILE A 78 26.13 0.97 -0.49
CA ILE A 78 26.60 1.68 0.71
C ILE A 78 28.12 1.59 0.76
N GLU A 79 28.79 2.73 0.98
CA GLU A 79 30.19 2.73 1.37
C GLU A 79 30.32 2.46 2.88
N GLU A 80 31.35 1.73 3.31
CA GLU A 80 31.53 1.27 4.72
C GLU A 80 31.44 2.40 5.78
N SER A 81 31.66 3.66 5.39
CA SER A 81 31.61 4.83 6.26
C SER A 81 30.19 5.33 6.58
N ASP A 82 29.16 4.86 5.85
CA ASP A 82 27.80 5.39 5.91
C ASP A 82 26.79 4.41 6.55
N SER A 83 27.27 3.38 7.24
CA SER A 83 26.45 2.25 7.70
C SER A 83 25.68 2.46 9.01
N ASP A 84 25.91 3.53 9.75
CA ASP A 84 25.20 3.78 10.99
C ASP A 84 23.86 4.50 10.74
N VAL A 85 22.77 3.86 11.18
CA VAL A 85 21.44 4.47 11.25
C VAL A 85 21.38 5.24 12.56
N ASP A 86 21.37 6.58 12.50
CA ASP A 86 21.31 7.46 13.66
C ASP A 86 19.86 7.58 14.18
N GLU A 87 19.71 7.84 15.49
CA GLU A 87 18.43 8.25 16.11
C GLU A 87 17.79 9.47 15.39
N LYS A 88 18.61 10.27 14.72
CA LYS A 88 18.17 11.40 13.90
C LYS A 88 17.42 10.95 12.65
N ASP A 89 17.80 9.83 12.05
CA ASP A 89 17.14 9.28 10.87
C ASP A 89 15.72 8.80 11.20
N ALA A 90 15.54 8.14 12.35
CA ALA A 90 14.21 7.74 12.82
C ALA A 90 13.29 8.94 13.09
N SER A 91 13.82 10.03 13.71
CA SER A 91 13.06 11.27 13.92
C SER A 91 12.69 11.94 12.58
N TYR A 92 13.65 11.99 11.65
CA TYR A 92 13.43 12.55 10.31
C TYR A 92 12.36 11.78 9.53
N LEU A 93 12.38 10.44 9.56
CA LEU A 93 11.38 9.61 8.90
C LEU A 93 9.97 9.90 9.43
N LYS A 94 9.80 10.04 10.74
CA LYS A 94 8.51 10.42 11.35
C LYS A 94 8.02 11.79 10.91
N ASP A 95 8.93 12.75 10.74
CA ASP A 95 8.57 14.08 10.23
C ASP A 95 8.15 14.03 8.75
N VAL A 96 8.83 13.25 7.92
CA VAL A 96 8.45 13.03 6.52
C VAL A 96 7.11 12.30 6.43
N GLU A 97 6.92 11.24 7.22
CA GLU A 97 5.66 10.50 7.32
C GLU A 97 4.49 11.44 7.63
N LYS A 98 4.62 12.25 8.68
CA LYS A 98 3.58 13.20 9.08
C LYS A 98 3.22 14.19 7.98
N LYS A 99 4.23 14.71 7.26
CA LYS A 99 3.99 15.61 6.11
C LYS A 99 3.27 14.89 4.97
N VAL A 100 3.70 13.67 4.62
CA VAL A 100 3.11 12.85 3.57
C VAL A 100 1.66 12.52 3.93
N ILE A 101 1.41 11.96 5.11
CA ILE A 101 0.05 11.60 5.56
C ILE A 101 -0.86 12.83 5.53
N GLY A 102 -0.43 13.97 6.07
CA GLY A 102 -1.22 15.20 6.08
C GLY A 102 -1.63 15.67 4.68
N LEU A 103 -0.74 15.58 3.70
CA LEU A 103 -1.06 15.92 2.30
C LEU A 103 -2.04 14.93 1.67
N TYR A 104 -1.91 13.62 1.97
CA TYR A 104 -2.84 12.61 1.46
C TYR A 104 -4.23 12.71 2.10
N GLU A 105 -4.32 13.01 3.39
CA GLU A 105 -5.59 13.28 4.08
C GLU A 105 -6.30 14.51 3.47
N GLN A 106 -5.55 15.59 3.23
CA GLN A 106 -6.07 16.77 2.55
C GLN A 106 -6.58 16.42 1.14
N ARG A 107 -5.82 15.67 0.37
CA ARG A 107 -6.21 15.21 -0.97
C ARG A 107 -7.48 14.34 -0.94
N SER A 108 -7.57 13.41 0.01
CA SER A 108 -8.74 12.55 0.18
C SER A 108 -9.98 13.37 0.49
N SER A 109 -9.90 14.31 1.44
CA SER A 109 -10.99 15.21 1.78
C SER A 109 -11.47 16.03 0.58
N LEU A 110 -10.56 16.53 -0.24
CA LEU A 110 -10.92 17.26 -1.48
C LEU A 110 -11.61 16.35 -2.52
N LEU A 111 -11.20 15.09 -2.63
CA LEU A 111 -11.86 14.13 -3.52
C LEU A 111 -13.28 13.81 -3.05
N ASP A 112 -13.48 13.66 -1.74
CA ASP A 112 -14.80 13.44 -1.14
C ASP A 112 -15.72 14.65 -1.37
N GLN A 113 -15.21 15.86 -1.15
CA GLN A 113 -15.94 17.09 -1.45
C GLN A 113 -16.34 17.17 -2.92
N LYS A 114 -15.42 16.82 -3.84
CA LYS A 114 -15.71 16.79 -5.27
C LYS A 114 -16.81 15.78 -5.59
N ALA A 115 -16.77 14.58 -5.02
CA ALA A 115 -17.79 13.56 -5.23
C ALA A 115 -19.18 14.01 -4.72
N VAL A 116 -19.24 14.67 -3.58
CA VAL A 116 -20.47 15.26 -3.05
C VAL A 116 -21.03 16.32 -4.02
N CYS A 117 -20.17 17.20 -4.53
CA CYS A 117 -20.57 18.21 -5.52
C CYS A 117 -21.08 17.58 -6.83
N GLU A 118 -20.39 16.57 -7.34
CA GLU A 118 -20.80 15.85 -8.56
C GLU A 118 -22.14 15.15 -8.37
N GLY A 119 -22.34 14.45 -7.24
CA GLY A 119 -23.63 13.86 -6.88
C GLY A 119 -24.75 14.92 -6.71
N GLY A 120 -24.41 16.10 -6.24
CA GLY A 120 -25.32 17.24 -6.18
C GLY A 120 -25.78 17.66 -7.58
N ILE A 121 -24.85 17.83 -8.53
CA ILE A 121 -25.20 18.19 -9.91
C ILE A 121 -26.14 17.15 -10.53
N GLU A 122 -25.87 15.85 -10.33
CA GLU A 122 -26.73 14.77 -10.83
C GLU A 122 -28.16 14.95 -10.33
N LYS A 123 -28.34 15.10 -9.01
CA LYS A 123 -29.65 15.28 -8.39
C LYS A 123 -30.36 16.55 -8.87
N TYR A 124 -29.69 17.70 -8.88
CA TYR A 124 -30.27 18.95 -9.38
C TYR A 124 -30.61 18.88 -10.87
N SER A 125 -29.89 18.08 -11.66
CA SER A 125 -30.15 17.97 -13.09
C SER A 125 -31.55 17.43 -13.41
N HIS A 126 -32.14 16.66 -12.50
CA HIS A 126 -33.50 16.14 -12.62
C HIS A 126 -34.60 17.23 -12.54
N PHE A 127 -34.26 18.39 -11.99
CA PHE A 127 -35.19 19.50 -11.78
C PHE A 127 -34.96 20.67 -12.77
N LYS A 128 -34.12 20.50 -13.78
CA LYS A 128 -33.89 21.53 -14.81
C LYS A 128 -35.20 21.88 -15.55
N GLY A 129 -35.34 23.16 -15.86
CA GLY A 129 -36.53 23.67 -16.57
C GLY A 129 -37.71 23.93 -15.66
N LEU A 130 -37.62 23.74 -14.36
CA LEU A 130 -38.72 24.10 -13.44
C LEU A 130 -38.98 25.61 -13.39
N GLY A 131 -37.98 26.45 -13.73
CA GLY A 131 -38.12 27.91 -13.73
C GLY A 131 -38.50 28.50 -12.39
N ILE A 132 -38.29 27.77 -11.29
CA ILE A 132 -38.67 28.17 -9.93
C ILE A 132 -37.41 28.69 -9.23
N ASP A 133 -37.53 29.82 -8.55
CA ASP A 133 -36.50 30.34 -7.68
C ASP A 133 -36.61 29.62 -6.32
N LEU A 134 -35.53 28.91 -5.98
CA LEU A 134 -35.44 28.04 -4.79
C LEU A 134 -35.53 28.87 -3.50
N ASP A 135 -35.07 30.14 -3.48
CA ASP A 135 -35.19 31.03 -2.36
C ASP A 135 -36.64 31.44 -2.10
N GLN A 136 -37.36 31.78 -3.16
CA GLN A 136 -38.79 32.15 -3.04
C GLN A 136 -39.61 30.95 -2.54
N VAL A 137 -39.25 29.75 -2.97
CA VAL A 137 -39.89 28.51 -2.52
C VAL A 137 -39.62 28.24 -1.04
N SER A 138 -38.38 28.40 -0.61
CA SER A 138 -38.00 28.15 0.80
C SER A 138 -38.66 29.13 1.79
N GLN A 139 -38.92 30.37 1.36
CA GLN A 139 -39.53 31.44 2.14
C GLN A 139 -41.06 31.42 2.11
N CYS A 140 -41.65 30.54 1.31
CA CYS A 140 -43.11 30.47 1.23
C CYS A 140 -43.73 29.94 2.55
N GLU A 141 -44.52 30.76 3.24
CA GLU A 141 -45.13 30.39 4.51
C GLU A 141 -46.36 29.51 4.37
N PHE A 142 -47.12 29.68 3.28
CA PHE A 142 -48.42 29.04 3.08
C PHE A 142 -48.35 27.68 2.40
N VAL A 143 -47.29 27.42 1.64
CA VAL A 143 -47.09 26.17 0.89
C VAL A 143 -45.65 25.68 1.10
N LYS A 144 -45.51 24.43 1.48
CA LYS A 144 -44.24 23.78 1.54
C LYS A 144 -44.06 22.93 0.28
N ILE A 145 -42.90 23.06 -0.37
CA ILE A 145 -42.52 22.27 -1.53
C ILE A 145 -41.50 21.22 -1.10
N ARG A 146 -41.70 20.00 -1.56
CA ARG A 146 -40.77 18.88 -1.37
C ARG A 146 -40.29 18.41 -2.71
N PHE A 147 -38.97 18.45 -2.90
CA PHE A 147 -38.30 17.88 -4.05
C PHE A 147 -37.88 16.44 -3.72
N GLY A 148 -37.91 15.54 -4.70
CA GLY A 148 -37.51 14.15 -4.50
C GLY A 148 -37.86 13.27 -5.66
N HIS A 149 -37.88 11.97 -5.40
CA HIS A 149 -38.28 10.98 -6.39
C HIS A 149 -39.20 9.92 -5.79
N MET A 150 -39.97 9.27 -6.64
CA MET A 150 -40.80 8.12 -6.26
C MET A 150 -40.80 7.06 -7.36
N PRO A 151 -40.98 5.75 -6.98
CA PRO A 151 -41.10 4.68 -7.93
C PRO A 151 -42.25 4.93 -8.94
N LYS A 152 -42.05 4.57 -10.21
CA LYS A 152 -43.06 4.71 -11.29
C LYS A 152 -44.39 4.04 -10.93
N GLU A 153 -44.32 2.90 -10.23
CA GLU A 153 -45.53 2.20 -9.74
C GLU A 153 -46.30 3.04 -8.71
N SER A 154 -45.62 3.77 -7.86
CA SER A 154 -46.23 4.63 -6.84
C SER A 154 -46.91 5.85 -7.50
N TYR A 155 -46.33 6.39 -8.57
CA TYR A 155 -46.94 7.45 -9.33
C TYR A 155 -48.27 7.01 -10.00
N GLU A 156 -48.36 5.79 -10.52
CA GLU A 156 -49.60 5.25 -11.03
C GLU A 156 -50.67 5.01 -9.94
N LYS A 157 -50.23 4.58 -8.73
CA LYS A 157 -51.10 4.52 -7.55
C LYS A 157 -51.61 5.90 -7.13
N LEU A 158 -50.75 6.92 -7.15
CA LEU A 158 -51.17 8.30 -6.87
C LEU A 158 -52.30 8.75 -7.78
N LYS A 159 -52.18 8.54 -9.09
CA LYS A 159 -53.17 8.89 -10.10
C LYS A 159 -54.53 8.18 -9.93
N THR A 160 -54.50 6.96 -9.39
CA THR A 160 -55.70 6.12 -9.27
C THR A 160 -56.37 6.28 -7.89
N VAL A 161 -55.61 6.20 -6.82
CA VAL A 161 -56.14 6.15 -5.43
C VAL A 161 -56.42 7.55 -4.90
N PHE A 162 -55.60 8.53 -5.25
CA PHE A 162 -55.70 9.90 -4.70
C PHE A 162 -56.26 10.93 -5.69
N LYS A 163 -56.87 10.44 -6.80
CA LYS A 163 -57.42 11.29 -7.88
C LYS A 163 -58.34 12.39 -7.40
N ASP A 164 -59.16 12.12 -6.38
CA ASP A 164 -60.16 13.02 -5.90
C ASP A 164 -59.66 13.95 -4.74
N ASN A 165 -58.40 13.82 -4.37
CA ASN A 165 -57.79 14.66 -3.34
C ASN A 165 -57.07 15.85 -4.00
N PRO A 166 -57.59 17.08 -3.93
CA PRO A 166 -57.03 18.24 -4.59
C PRO A 166 -55.70 18.72 -4.00
N TYR A 167 -55.29 18.20 -2.85
CA TYR A 167 -54.05 18.57 -2.18
C TYR A 167 -52.88 17.59 -2.46
N VAL A 168 -53.20 16.45 -3.04
CA VAL A 168 -52.20 15.42 -3.33
C VAL A 168 -51.79 15.48 -4.82
N MET A 169 -50.90 16.40 -5.12
CA MET A 169 -50.41 16.62 -6.48
C MET A 169 -48.89 16.47 -6.55
N PHE A 170 -48.41 15.61 -7.41
CA PHE A 170 -46.99 15.45 -7.76
C PHE A 170 -46.75 16.00 -9.17
N TYR A 171 -45.75 16.84 -9.27
CA TYR A 171 -45.32 17.41 -10.54
C TYR A 171 -44.02 16.72 -11.02
N PRO A 172 -44.11 15.80 -11.97
CA PRO A 172 -42.90 15.12 -12.47
C PRO A 172 -42.10 16.07 -13.36
N CYS A 173 -40.81 16.18 -13.09
CA CYS A 173 -39.85 17.01 -13.83
C CYS A 173 -39.01 16.17 -14.79
N SER A 174 -38.60 15.00 -14.35
CA SER A 174 -37.85 14.04 -15.16
C SER A 174 -38.12 12.61 -14.71
N GLU A 175 -37.64 11.65 -15.48
CA GLU A 175 -37.70 10.22 -15.15
C GLU A 175 -36.36 9.54 -15.39
N ASP A 176 -36.10 8.54 -14.61
CA ASP A 176 -35.03 7.56 -14.83
C ASP A 176 -35.64 6.18 -15.12
N LYS A 177 -34.87 5.09 -14.99
CA LYS A 177 -35.33 3.73 -15.27
C LYS A 177 -36.44 3.27 -14.34
N THR A 178 -36.37 3.64 -13.06
CA THR A 178 -37.22 3.14 -11.98
C THR A 178 -38.15 4.19 -11.38
N ASP A 179 -37.76 5.46 -11.41
CA ASP A 179 -38.36 6.52 -10.63
C ASP A 179 -38.79 7.72 -11.48
N TYR A 180 -39.76 8.46 -10.97
CA TYR A 180 -40.06 9.82 -11.37
C TYR A 180 -39.46 10.79 -10.38
N TRP A 181 -38.70 11.75 -10.89
CA TRP A 181 -38.19 12.88 -10.14
C TRP A 181 -39.11 14.08 -10.30
N GLY A 182 -39.42 14.73 -9.19
CA GLY A 182 -40.33 15.85 -9.24
C GLY A 182 -40.53 16.51 -7.89
N ALA A 183 -41.59 17.30 -7.80
CA ALA A 183 -41.94 18.00 -6.57
C ALA A 183 -43.41 17.81 -6.25
N TYR A 184 -43.76 17.84 -4.95
CA TYR A 184 -45.11 18.01 -4.49
C TYR A 184 -45.24 19.23 -3.62
N PHE A 185 -46.50 19.73 -3.53
CA PHE A 185 -46.85 20.94 -2.85
C PHE A 185 -47.82 20.60 -1.73
N ALA A 186 -47.51 21.04 -0.51
CA ALA A 186 -48.34 20.80 0.64
C ALA A 186 -48.71 22.15 1.31
N PRO A 187 -50.01 22.46 1.48
CA PRO A 187 -50.41 23.57 2.31
C PRO A 187 -49.86 23.41 3.73
N SER A 188 -49.43 24.53 4.36
CA SER A 188 -48.76 24.50 5.66
C SER A 188 -49.58 23.88 6.78
N ASP A 189 -50.91 24.01 6.69
CA ASP A 189 -51.86 23.42 7.64
C ASP A 189 -52.07 21.91 7.47
N LYS A 190 -51.68 21.34 6.30
CA LYS A 190 -51.85 19.94 5.96
C LYS A 190 -50.53 19.18 5.66
N VAL A 191 -49.38 19.81 5.94
CA VAL A 191 -48.06 19.28 5.65
C VAL A 191 -47.90 17.84 6.16
N ASN A 192 -48.23 17.58 7.43
CA ASN A 192 -48.04 16.28 8.05
C ASN A 192 -48.89 15.17 7.38
N GLU A 193 -50.13 15.51 6.97
CA GLU A 193 -51.02 14.58 6.29
C GLU A 193 -50.48 14.23 4.89
N ILE A 194 -50.06 15.22 4.14
CA ILE A 194 -49.59 15.08 2.77
C ILE A 194 -48.20 14.39 2.75
N ASP A 195 -47.28 14.80 3.65
CA ASP A 195 -45.99 14.14 3.82
C ASP A 195 -46.18 12.64 4.16
N GLY A 196 -47.18 12.29 4.98
CA GLY A 196 -47.53 10.91 5.30
C GLY A 196 -48.02 10.12 4.08
N ILE A 197 -48.82 10.73 3.20
CA ILE A 197 -49.30 10.11 1.97
C ILE A 197 -48.10 9.87 1.00
N PHE A 198 -47.22 10.84 0.81
CA PHE A 198 -46.04 10.67 -0.04
C PHE A 198 -45.04 9.69 0.54
N ALA A 199 -44.89 9.62 1.86
CA ALA A 199 -44.09 8.58 2.50
C ALA A 199 -44.68 7.18 2.23
N PHE A 200 -46.01 6.99 2.28
CA PHE A 200 -46.68 5.74 1.91
C PHE A 200 -46.45 5.38 0.43
N LEU A 201 -46.31 6.35 -0.44
CA LEU A 201 -45.99 6.20 -1.84
C LEU A 201 -44.49 6.01 -2.11
N LEU A 202 -43.69 5.80 -1.07
CA LEU A 202 -42.23 5.61 -1.14
C LEU A 202 -41.52 6.81 -1.80
N PHE A 203 -42.05 8.02 -1.57
CA PHE A 203 -41.35 9.23 -2.00
C PHE A 203 -40.13 9.47 -1.12
N GLU A 204 -38.96 9.59 -1.74
CA GLU A 204 -37.72 9.94 -1.07
C GLU A 204 -37.43 11.43 -1.27
N PRO A 205 -37.51 12.24 -0.19
CA PRO A 205 -37.26 13.67 -0.29
C PRO A 205 -35.77 13.95 -0.54
N PHE A 206 -35.54 14.93 -1.42
CA PHE A 206 -34.25 15.55 -1.64
C PHE A 206 -34.22 16.90 -0.96
N GLU A 207 -33.35 17.01 0.05
CA GLU A 207 -33.15 18.31 0.70
C GLU A 207 -32.35 19.23 -0.23
N VAL A 208 -32.88 20.40 -0.49
CA VAL A 208 -32.23 21.48 -1.22
C VAL A 208 -31.60 22.43 -0.19
N PRO A 209 -30.32 22.26 0.17
CA PRO A 209 -29.72 23.07 1.23
C PRO A 209 -29.46 24.47 0.70
N GLY A 210 -30.23 25.50 1.22
CA GLY A 210 -29.84 26.91 1.12
C GLY A 210 -29.44 27.43 -0.26
N ALA A 211 -29.92 26.80 -1.32
CA ALA A 211 -29.56 27.18 -2.68
C ALA A 211 -30.31 28.47 -3.06
N ALA A 212 -29.57 29.49 -3.44
CA ALA A 212 -30.10 30.78 -3.90
C ALA A 212 -30.23 30.78 -5.42
N GLY A 213 -31.37 31.24 -5.92
CA GLY A 213 -31.63 31.35 -7.36
C GLY A 213 -32.28 30.13 -8.00
N THR A 214 -32.19 30.05 -9.31
CA THR A 214 -32.73 28.92 -10.10
C THR A 214 -31.88 27.68 -10.01
N VAL A 215 -32.45 26.50 -10.37
CA VAL A 215 -31.73 25.22 -10.40
C VAL A 215 -30.50 25.30 -11.31
N GLU A 216 -30.62 25.97 -12.44
CA GLU A 216 -29.53 26.17 -13.39
C GLU A 216 -28.38 26.99 -12.80
N GLU A 217 -28.71 28.05 -12.05
CA GLU A 217 -27.71 28.89 -11.34
C GLU A 217 -26.99 28.10 -10.26
N VAL A 218 -27.71 27.28 -9.51
CA VAL A 218 -27.14 26.39 -8.50
C VAL A 218 -26.17 25.38 -9.12
N ILE A 219 -26.56 24.74 -10.21
CA ILE A 219 -25.70 23.82 -10.96
C ILE A 219 -24.44 24.54 -11.43
N GLU A 220 -24.55 25.77 -11.91
CA GLU A 220 -23.39 26.54 -12.38
C GLU A 220 -22.44 26.92 -11.22
N GLN A 221 -23.00 27.27 -10.06
CA GLN A 221 -22.21 27.53 -8.84
C GLN A 221 -21.47 26.27 -8.37
N ILE A 222 -22.15 25.11 -8.36
CA ILE A 222 -21.51 23.83 -8.01
C ILE A 222 -20.39 23.50 -8.98
N LYS A 223 -20.57 23.70 -10.28
CA LYS A 223 -19.52 23.50 -11.28
C LYS A 223 -18.31 24.38 -11.03
N LYS A 224 -18.50 25.66 -10.71
CA LYS A 224 -17.41 26.56 -10.32
C LYS A 224 -16.67 26.06 -9.07
N SER A 225 -17.41 25.58 -8.08
CA SER A 225 -16.81 24.98 -6.88
C SER A 225 -15.97 23.72 -7.23
N ILE A 226 -16.46 22.86 -8.14
CA ILE A 226 -15.70 21.70 -8.62
C ILE A 226 -14.38 22.13 -9.29
N GLU A 227 -14.38 23.19 -10.10
CA GLU A 227 -13.14 23.67 -10.74
C GLU A 227 -12.14 24.21 -9.69
N ILE A 228 -12.61 24.88 -8.64
CA ILE A 228 -11.76 25.29 -7.52
C ILE A 228 -11.17 24.07 -6.80
N ILE A 229 -12.01 23.07 -6.48
CA ILE A 229 -11.56 21.84 -5.83
C ILE A 229 -10.54 21.10 -6.70
N LYS A 230 -10.75 20.99 -8.01
CA LYS A 230 -9.79 20.40 -8.94
C LYS A 230 -8.44 21.13 -8.92
N SER A 231 -8.47 22.46 -8.87
CA SER A 231 -7.24 23.26 -8.76
C SER A 231 -6.50 22.99 -7.44
N GLN A 232 -7.23 22.86 -6.33
CA GLN A 232 -6.67 22.53 -5.01
C GLN A 232 -6.10 21.10 -4.97
N ILE A 233 -6.76 20.14 -5.59
CA ILE A 233 -6.23 18.76 -5.73
C ILE A 233 -4.92 18.79 -6.51
N LYS A 234 -4.86 19.52 -7.64
CA LYS A 234 -3.64 19.67 -8.42
C LYS A 234 -2.52 20.31 -7.62
N GLU A 235 -2.80 21.37 -6.89
CA GLU A 235 -1.81 22.03 -6.02
C GLU A 235 -1.30 21.06 -4.94
N THR A 236 -2.17 20.25 -4.35
CA THR A 236 -1.78 19.24 -3.35
C THR A 236 -0.93 18.14 -3.99
N ASP A 237 -1.28 17.67 -5.19
CA ASP A 237 -0.48 16.70 -5.96
C ASP A 237 0.91 17.26 -6.32
N ASP A 238 1.00 18.55 -6.65
CA ASP A 238 2.28 19.23 -6.93
C ASP A 238 3.13 19.34 -5.65
N LYS A 239 2.53 19.67 -4.50
CA LYS A 239 3.22 19.68 -3.19
C LYS A 239 3.74 18.30 -2.79
N ILE A 240 2.97 17.23 -3.02
CA ILE A 240 3.42 15.86 -2.78
C ILE A 240 4.64 15.53 -3.65
N ARG A 241 4.60 15.93 -4.93
CA ARG A 241 5.72 15.71 -5.87
C ARG A 241 6.97 16.49 -5.47
N GLU A 242 6.82 17.75 -5.10
CA GLU A 242 7.91 18.62 -4.65
C GLU A 242 8.55 18.10 -3.36
N LEU A 243 7.74 17.72 -2.38
CA LEU A 243 8.20 17.11 -1.14
C LEU A 243 9.07 15.89 -1.45
N TRP A 244 8.60 14.99 -2.33
CA TRP A 244 9.37 13.80 -2.67
C TRP A 244 10.65 14.11 -3.43
N GLN A 245 10.63 15.05 -4.39
CA GLN A 245 11.84 15.46 -5.09
C GLN A 245 12.91 16.00 -4.15
N THR A 246 12.49 16.66 -3.07
CA THR A 246 13.40 17.19 -2.05
C THR A 246 13.95 16.10 -1.14
N GLU A 247 13.10 15.16 -0.71
CA GLU A 247 13.45 14.16 0.31
C GLU A 247 13.94 12.83 -0.30
N HIS A 248 13.77 12.61 -1.62
CA HIS A 248 14.05 11.36 -2.31
C HIS A 248 15.46 10.81 -2.06
N ASP A 249 16.49 11.64 -2.22
CA ASP A 249 17.87 11.16 -2.08
C ASP A 249 18.21 10.78 -0.63
N HIS A 250 17.69 11.53 0.33
CA HIS A 250 17.90 11.24 1.74
C HIS A 250 17.12 9.99 2.18
N CYS A 251 15.86 9.86 1.76
CA CYS A 251 15.06 8.65 1.99
C CYS A 251 15.71 7.41 1.39
N ASN A 252 16.26 7.49 0.17
CA ASN A 252 16.96 6.36 -0.45
C ASN A 252 18.26 6.01 0.26
N LYS A 253 18.97 6.99 0.84
CA LYS A 253 20.14 6.73 1.65
C LYS A 253 19.75 5.97 2.94
N ILE A 254 18.75 6.45 3.67
CA ILE A 254 18.23 5.77 4.87
C ILE A 254 17.70 4.38 4.51
N TYR A 255 16.94 4.26 3.43
CA TYR A 255 16.43 2.96 2.95
C TYR A 255 17.55 1.96 2.68
N SER A 256 18.61 2.41 2.00
CA SER A 256 19.76 1.56 1.70
C SER A 256 20.47 1.09 2.97
N ASN A 257 20.66 2.00 3.93
CA ASN A 257 21.24 1.68 5.23
C ASN A 257 20.37 0.69 6.02
N LEU A 258 19.06 0.94 6.10
CA LEU A 258 18.13 0.05 6.79
C LEU A 258 18.08 -1.35 6.15
N VAL A 259 18.05 -1.44 4.81
CA VAL A 259 18.09 -2.72 4.09
C VAL A 259 19.39 -3.47 4.39
N TYR A 260 20.51 -2.77 4.42
CA TYR A 260 21.82 -3.37 4.71
C TYR A 260 21.87 -3.87 6.15
N GLN A 261 21.54 -3.05 7.13
CA GLN A 261 21.53 -3.43 8.56
C GLN A 261 20.53 -4.55 8.85
N ASN A 262 19.34 -4.49 8.26
CA ASN A 262 18.35 -5.56 8.34
C ASN A 262 18.90 -6.88 7.79
N SER A 263 19.60 -6.84 6.66
CA SER A 263 20.20 -8.04 6.05
C SER A 263 21.31 -8.66 6.92
N LEU A 264 22.14 -7.80 7.54
CA LEU A 264 23.17 -8.26 8.51
C LEU A 264 22.51 -8.93 9.72
N TYR A 265 21.44 -8.33 10.22
CA TYR A 265 20.73 -8.85 11.38
C TYR A 265 19.99 -10.16 11.06
N GLU A 266 19.33 -10.24 9.91
CA GLU A 266 18.70 -11.47 9.42
C GLU A 266 19.73 -12.59 9.23
N LEU A 267 20.91 -12.28 8.67
CA LEU A 267 21.98 -13.25 8.50
C LEU A 267 22.44 -13.81 9.85
N ARG A 268 22.54 -12.96 10.88
CA ARG A 268 22.90 -13.36 12.24
C ARG A 268 21.96 -14.42 12.83
N SER A 269 20.67 -14.39 12.47
CA SER A 269 19.68 -15.36 12.96
C SER A 269 19.95 -16.80 12.52
N TYR A 270 20.74 -17.00 11.46
CA TYR A 270 21.16 -18.33 10.99
C TYR A 270 22.35 -18.88 11.77
N ALA A 271 23.05 -18.03 12.54
CA ALA A 271 24.22 -18.40 13.31
C ALA A 271 23.86 -18.98 14.67
N LEU A 272 24.80 -19.72 15.24
CA LEU A 272 24.80 -20.09 16.65
C LEU A 272 25.96 -19.38 17.36
N HIS A 273 25.80 -19.11 18.64
CA HIS A 273 26.85 -18.51 19.47
C HIS A 273 26.92 -19.11 20.86
N ASN A 274 28.06 -18.92 21.48
CA ASN A 274 28.27 -19.02 22.93
C ASN A 274 28.93 -17.71 23.41
N ASP A 275 29.38 -17.65 24.64
CA ASP A 275 29.99 -16.43 25.23
C ASP A 275 31.22 -15.88 24.49
N LYS A 276 31.92 -16.70 23.68
CA LYS A 276 33.17 -16.34 23.03
C LYS A 276 33.19 -16.51 21.51
N TYR A 277 32.44 -17.47 21.00
CA TYR A 277 32.53 -17.89 19.62
C TYR A 277 31.15 -17.89 18.95
N PHE A 278 31.18 -17.71 17.63
CA PHE A 278 30.01 -17.92 16.77
C PHE A 278 30.27 -19.05 15.77
N MET A 279 29.22 -19.54 15.18
CA MET A 279 29.26 -20.51 14.10
C MET A 279 28.16 -20.25 13.08
N PHE A 280 28.56 -20.05 11.80
CA PHE A 280 27.70 -20.01 10.64
C PHE A 280 27.75 -21.29 9.84
N THR A 281 26.65 -21.65 9.21
CA THR A 281 26.60 -22.66 8.15
C THR A 281 25.84 -22.15 6.93
N GLY A 282 26.17 -22.66 5.79
CA GLY A 282 25.51 -22.30 4.54
C GLY A 282 26.12 -23.03 3.34
N PHE A 283 25.68 -22.63 2.18
CA PHE A 283 26.12 -23.24 0.92
C PHE A 283 26.74 -22.21 -0.01
N ILE A 284 27.76 -22.65 -0.74
CA ILE A 284 28.36 -21.87 -1.84
C ILE A 284 28.45 -22.74 -3.10
N PRO A 285 28.41 -22.14 -4.30
CA PRO A 285 28.72 -22.87 -5.53
C PRO A 285 30.16 -23.40 -5.55
N GLU A 286 30.35 -24.64 -6.03
CA GLU A 286 31.66 -25.27 -6.10
C GLU A 286 32.70 -24.41 -6.85
N GLY A 287 32.27 -23.72 -7.93
CA GLY A 287 33.13 -22.80 -8.69
C GLY A 287 33.56 -21.53 -7.93
N SER A 288 32.92 -21.19 -6.82
CA SER A 288 33.15 -19.95 -6.05
C SER A 288 34.09 -20.16 -4.84
N GLU A 289 34.52 -21.39 -4.54
CA GLU A 289 35.30 -21.70 -3.33
C GLU A 289 36.56 -20.84 -3.18
N LYS A 290 37.34 -20.69 -4.26
CA LYS A 290 38.61 -19.94 -4.23
C LYS A 290 38.40 -18.46 -4.00
N LYS A 291 37.36 -17.87 -4.64
CA LYS A 291 36.98 -16.49 -4.49
C LYS A 291 36.51 -16.24 -3.08
N PHE A 292 35.61 -17.06 -2.58
CA PHE A 292 35.04 -17.00 -1.25
C PHE A 292 36.11 -17.06 -0.13
N LYS A 293 37.03 -18.05 -0.22
CA LYS A 293 38.15 -18.13 0.74
C LYS A 293 39.07 -16.91 0.70
N LYS A 294 39.26 -16.29 -0.47
CA LYS A 294 40.06 -15.06 -0.58
C LYS A 294 39.39 -13.86 0.06
N GLU A 295 38.11 -13.70 -0.13
CA GLU A 295 37.31 -12.61 0.46
C GLU A 295 37.30 -12.70 1.99
N LEU A 296 37.14 -13.91 2.55
CA LEU A 296 37.12 -14.11 4.00
C LEU A 296 38.48 -14.02 4.69
N LYS A 297 39.59 -14.13 3.95
CA LYS A 297 40.94 -13.97 4.55
C LYS A 297 41.17 -12.63 5.24
N ASN A 298 40.48 -11.58 4.79
CA ASN A 298 40.62 -10.24 5.32
C ASN A 298 39.93 -10.05 6.68
N VAL A 299 39.02 -10.96 7.07
CA VAL A 299 38.32 -10.89 8.37
C VAL A 299 39.22 -11.28 9.55
N GLY A 300 40.24 -12.12 9.29
CA GLY A 300 41.18 -12.62 10.35
C GLY A 300 40.47 -13.55 11.34
N GLU A 301 41.23 -14.32 12.09
CA GLU A 301 40.80 -15.17 13.24
C GLU A 301 39.48 -15.97 13.03
N ILE A 302 39.22 -16.40 11.82
CA ILE A 302 38.08 -17.26 11.49
C ILE A 302 38.57 -18.58 10.91
N SER A 303 37.84 -19.67 11.19
CA SER A 303 38.05 -20.98 10.57
C SER A 303 36.96 -21.25 9.56
N VAL A 304 37.35 -21.62 8.32
CA VAL A 304 36.44 -21.91 7.22
C VAL A 304 36.64 -23.34 6.76
N GLU A 305 35.67 -24.18 6.98
CA GLU A 305 35.61 -25.57 6.55
C GLU A 305 34.63 -25.72 5.37
N ILE A 306 35.10 -26.30 4.25
CA ILE A 306 34.26 -26.54 3.09
C ILE A 306 34.20 -28.03 2.83
N SER A 307 33.02 -28.59 2.74
CA SER A 307 32.77 -30.02 2.56
C SER A 307 31.64 -30.27 1.54
N ASN A 308 31.47 -31.53 1.18
CA ASN A 308 30.27 -31.90 0.42
C ASN A 308 29.05 -31.90 1.33
N PRO A 309 27.86 -31.51 0.81
CA PRO A 309 26.63 -31.64 1.56
C PRO A 309 26.39 -33.08 2.03
N PRO A 310 25.87 -33.31 3.24
CA PRO A 310 25.53 -34.65 3.70
C PRO A 310 24.39 -35.24 2.86
N HIS A 311 24.51 -36.54 2.52
CA HIS A 311 23.48 -37.28 1.79
C HIS A 311 22.52 -37.97 2.78
N ASP A 312 21.93 -37.22 3.68
CA ASP A 312 21.04 -37.73 4.75
C ASP A 312 19.54 -37.70 4.39
N GLY A 313 19.20 -37.20 3.21
CA GLY A 313 17.81 -37.02 2.76
C GLY A 313 17.03 -35.94 3.53
N LYS A 314 17.65 -35.29 4.51
CA LYS A 314 17.04 -34.25 5.35
C LYS A 314 17.60 -32.86 5.02
N THR A 315 18.82 -32.79 4.50
CA THR A 315 19.47 -31.53 4.13
C THR A 315 18.96 -31.04 2.80
N VAL A 316 18.27 -29.91 2.79
CA VAL A 316 17.80 -29.23 1.58
C VAL A 316 18.94 -28.38 1.03
N VAL A 317 19.51 -28.78 -0.09
CA VAL A 317 20.60 -28.06 -0.75
C VAL A 317 20.00 -27.06 -1.73
N PRO A 318 20.35 -25.77 -1.66
CA PRO A 318 19.84 -24.77 -2.59
C PRO A 318 20.29 -25.05 -4.02
N VAL A 319 19.42 -24.78 -4.98
CA VAL A 319 19.68 -25.02 -6.41
C VAL A 319 20.11 -23.73 -7.08
N LYS A 320 21.29 -23.73 -7.70
CA LYS A 320 21.76 -22.62 -8.54
C LYS A 320 21.95 -23.08 -9.97
N LEU A 321 21.42 -22.33 -10.91
CA LEU A 321 21.60 -22.60 -12.33
C LEU A 321 22.94 -22.05 -12.82
N LYS A 322 23.67 -22.85 -13.61
CA LYS A 322 24.93 -22.39 -14.25
C LYS A 322 24.63 -21.24 -15.20
N LYS A 323 25.52 -20.22 -15.22
CA LYS A 323 25.46 -19.13 -16.19
C LYS A 323 25.43 -19.66 -17.61
N THR A 324 24.47 -19.23 -18.40
CA THR A 324 24.33 -19.63 -19.80
C THR A 324 25.45 -19.00 -20.63
N PRO A 325 26.16 -19.77 -21.49
CA PRO A 325 27.12 -19.20 -22.43
C PRO A 325 26.45 -18.13 -23.30
N LYS A 326 27.19 -17.05 -23.61
CA LYS A 326 26.67 -15.89 -24.36
C LYS A 326 25.93 -16.26 -25.65
N LEU A 327 26.38 -17.31 -26.33
CA LEU A 327 25.83 -17.81 -27.61
C LEU A 327 24.38 -18.33 -27.47
N PHE A 328 23.99 -18.84 -26.29
CA PHE A 328 22.69 -19.44 -26.05
C PHE A 328 21.76 -18.54 -25.17
N LYS A 329 22.26 -17.37 -24.83
CA LYS A 329 21.55 -16.47 -23.88
C LYS A 329 20.15 -16.12 -24.37
N ALA A 330 20.00 -15.77 -25.65
CA ALA A 330 18.71 -15.40 -26.25
C ALA A 330 17.66 -16.52 -26.21
N PHE A 331 18.08 -17.78 -26.19
CA PHE A 331 17.19 -18.94 -26.15
C PHE A 331 16.85 -19.40 -24.72
N VAL A 332 17.71 -19.15 -23.77
CA VAL A 332 17.60 -19.69 -22.40
C VAL A 332 17.12 -18.67 -21.39
N ASP A 333 17.40 -17.38 -21.58
CA ASP A 333 17.00 -16.34 -20.65
C ASP A 333 15.47 -16.26 -20.43
N PRO A 334 14.58 -16.42 -21.43
CA PRO A 334 13.16 -16.48 -21.20
C PRO A 334 12.73 -17.63 -20.28
N TYR A 335 13.31 -18.82 -20.48
CA TYR A 335 13.03 -19.99 -19.64
C TYR A 335 13.62 -19.85 -18.24
N ARG A 336 14.77 -19.19 -18.11
CA ARG A 336 15.41 -18.90 -16.84
C ARG A 336 14.57 -17.96 -15.99
N PHE A 337 13.97 -16.93 -16.58
CA PHE A 337 13.04 -16.05 -15.91
C PHE A 337 11.88 -16.81 -15.25
N TYR A 338 11.28 -17.77 -15.98
CA TYR A 338 10.20 -18.59 -15.43
C TYR A 338 10.68 -19.51 -14.31
N VAL A 339 11.89 -20.09 -14.42
CA VAL A 339 12.44 -20.96 -13.38
C VAL A 339 12.83 -20.17 -12.15
N ASP A 340 13.45 -19.00 -12.29
CA ASP A 340 13.81 -18.13 -11.18
C ASP A 340 12.55 -17.60 -10.48
N MET A 341 11.48 -17.24 -11.21
CA MET A 341 10.19 -16.87 -10.66
C MET A 341 9.53 -18.04 -9.92
N TYR A 342 9.57 -19.25 -10.48
CA TYR A 342 8.99 -20.44 -9.84
C TYR A 342 9.73 -20.82 -8.55
N LEU A 343 11.06 -20.76 -8.54
CA LEU A 343 11.88 -21.00 -7.36
C LEU A 343 11.64 -19.92 -6.28
N SER A 344 11.48 -18.66 -6.67
CA SER A 344 11.10 -17.57 -5.77
C SER A 344 9.72 -17.81 -5.14
N LEU A 345 8.72 -18.27 -5.92
CA LEU A 345 7.39 -18.58 -5.43
C LEU A 345 7.38 -19.79 -4.47
N ILE A 346 8.23 -20.78 -4.67
CA ILE A 346 8.36 -21.92 -3.73
C ILE A 346 8.88 -21.44 -2.38
N HIS A 347 9.83 -20.52 -2.35
CA HIS A 347 10.35 -19.95 -1.10
C HIS A 347 9.32 -19.05 -0.38
N ILE A 348 8.42 -18.41 -1.12
CA ILE A 348 7.34 -17.57 -0.56
C ILE A 348 6.16 -18.43 -0.07
N SER A 349 5.94 -19.61 -0.68
CA SER A 349 4.78 -20.46 -0.40
C SER A 349 4.99 -21.54 0.67
N GLU A 350 6.21 -21.70 1.23
CA GLU A 350 6.38 -22.51 2.43
C GLU A 350 5.87 -21.75 3.65
N PRO A 351 4.65 -22.04 4.14
CA PRO A 351 4.22 -21.48 5.40
C PRO A 351 5.12 -22.08 6.49
N THR A 352 5.73 -21.21 7.28
CA THR A 352 6.33 -21.60 8.57
C THR A 352 5.28 -22.33 9.37
N ARG A 353 5.20 -23.65 9.21
CA ARG A 353 4.45 -24.51 10.13
C ARG A 353 5.22 -24.51 11.45
N ARG A 354 4.71 -23.75 12.39
CA ARG A 354 4.90 -24.03 13.81
C ARG A 354 4.10 -25.25 14.20
#